data_350426c87e4e343404b302050bc4e89c
#
_entry.id   350426c87e4e343404b302050bc4e89c
#
_cell.length_a   1.000
_cell.length_b   1.000
_cell.length_c   1.000
_cell.angle_alpha   90.00
_cell.angle_beta   90.00
_cell.angle_gamma   90.00
#
_symmetry.space_group_name_H-M   'P 1'
#
loop_
_entity.id
_entity.type
_entity.pdbx_description
1 polymer ?
#
loop_
_entity_poly.entity_id
_entity_poly.type
_entity_poly.pdbx_seq_one_letter_code
_entity_poly.pdbx_strand_id
1 'polypeptide(L)'
;MNVNVGIDIGSTTVKIVVVRDGEIIHKHYERHFSKVREKAVELVRAARGLIGEDTPLRCSIAGSAGLGVAKAADIDFVQEVFATRKAVGVHVPQADVVIELGGEDAKIVFLTGQLEERMNGSCAGGTGAFIDQMAVLLDVTPSELDELAQGAERIYTIASRCGVFAKSDIQPLLNEGARKEDVAASIFQAVVNQTIAGLAQGREVKGDVLF
;
A
#
# COMPACT_ATOMS: atom_id res chain seq x y z
N MET A 1 11.05 8.38 29.38
CA MET A 1 11.25 7.54 28.18
C MET A 1 9.88 7.18 27.67
N ASN A 2 9.51 7.69 26.50
CA ASN A 2 8.18 7.49 25.91
C ASN A 2 8.30 6.57 24.70
N VAL A 3 7.77 5.35 24.79
CA VAL A 3 7.81 4.38 23.72
C VAL A 3 6.43 4.17 23.15
N ASN A 4 6.27 4.37 21.84
CA ASN A 4 5.05 4.14 21.10
C ASN A 4 5.27 3.04 20.07
N VAL A 5 4.32 2.12 19.95
CA VAL A 5 4.31 1.05 18.97
C VAL A 5 3.08 1.19 18.10
N GLY A 6 3.28 1.34 16.81
CA GLY A 6 2.22 1.33 15.82
C GLY A 6 2.25 0.03 15.02
N ILE A 7 1.11 -0.63 14.87
CA ILE A 7 0.96 -1.84 14.07
C ILE A 7 -0.11 -1.57 13.01
N ASP A 8 0.22 -1.79 11.74
CA ASP A 8 -0.75 -1.74 10.66
C ASP A 8 -0.94 -3.13 10.06
N ILE A 9 -2.18 -3.64 10.12
CA ILE A 9 -2.56 -4.94 9.63
C ILE A 9 -3.52 -4.75 8.46
N GLY A 10 -2.96 -4.69 7.26
CA GLY A 10 -3.73 -4.58 6.02
C GLY A 10 -4.24 -5.94 5.51
N SER A 11 -4.86 -5.94 4.34
CA SER A 11 -5.41 -7.14 3.69
C SER A 11 -4.33 -8.17 3.30
N THR A 12 -3.13 -7.72 2.95
CA THR A 12 -2.03 -8.58 2.46
C THR A 12 -0.75 -8.50 3.28
N THR A 13 -0.57 -7.41 4.04
CA THR A 13 0.69 -7.09 4.71
C THR A 13 0.49 -6.70 6.16
N VAL A 14 1.52 -6.91 6.97
CA VAL A 14 1.62 -6.41 8.34
C VAL A 14 2.88 -5.57 8.49
N LYS A 15 2.75 -4.46 9.21
CA LYS A 15 3.84 -3.53 9.47
C LYS A 15 3.87 -3.20 10.95
N ILE A 16 5.07 -2.91 11.45
CA ILE A 16 5.27 -2.40 12.80
C ILE A 16 6.27 -1.25 12.79
N VAL A 17 6.00 -0.24 13.58
CA VAL A 17 6.93 0.87 13.81
C VAL A 17 7.05 1.08 15.31
N VAL A 18 8.28 1.21 15.80
CA VAL A 18 8.60 1.57 17.19
C VAL A 18 9.23 2.95 17.23
N VAL A 19 8.62 3.84 17.94
CA VAL A 19 9.07 5.22 18.13
C VAL A 19 9.47 5.40 19.60
N ARG A 20 10.69 5.86 19.84
CA ARG A 20 11.22 6.18 21.17
C ARG A 20 11.60 7.65 21.22
N ASP A 21 10.97 8.40 22.15
CA ASP A 21 11.22 9.84 22.34
C ASP A 21 11.17 10.67 21.03
N GLY A 22 10.29 10.29 20.09
CA GLY A 22 10.08 10.95 18.80
C GLY A 22 10.89 10.37 17.63
N GLU A 23 11.83 9.46 17.88
CA GLU A 23 12.66 8.84 16.85
C GLU A 23 12.21 7.42 16.52
N ILE A 24 12.21 7.06 15.23
CA ILE A 24 11.93 5.70 14.78
C ILE A 24 13.16 4.83 15.05
N ILE A 25 13.04 3.91 16.01
CA ILE A 25 14.11 2.98 16.37
C ILE A 25 13.98 1.61 15.71
N HIS A 26 12.79 1.27 15.23
CA HIS A 26 12.55 0.04 14.50
C HIS A 26 11.36 0.20 13.55
N LYS A 27 11.46 -0.40 12.37
CA LYS A 27 10.38 -0.56 11.43
C LYS A 27 10.50 -1.89 10.70
N HIS A 28 9.38 -2.56 10.46
CA HIS A 28 9.33 -3.79 9.69
C HIS A 28 8.05 -3.84 8.86
N TYR A 29 8.15 -4.44 7.69
CA TYR A 29 7.08 -4.61 6.71
C TYR A 29 7.21 -5.98 6.07
N GLU A 30 6.15 -6.80 6.11
CA GLU A 30 6.13 -8.10 5.46
C GLU A 30 4.73 -8.53 5.02
N ARG A 31 4.65 -9.49 4.10
CA ARG A 31 3.40 -10.15 3.73
C ARG A 31 3.02 -11.19 4.79
N HIS A 32 1.74 -11.21 5.18
CA HIS A 32 1.27 -12.17 6.18
C HIS A 32 0.75 -13.49 5.58
N PHE A 33 0.49 -13.57 4.27
CA PHE A 33 0.02 -14.79 3.59
C PHE A 33 -1.14 -15.47 4.32
N SER A 34 -2.16 -14.69 4.71
CA SER A 34 -3.32 -15.09 5.54
C SER A 34 -2.99 -15.54 6.97
N LYS A 35 -1.72 -15.52 7.40
CA LYS A 35 -1.27 -15.82 8.77
C LYS A 35 -1.21 -14.54 9.64
N VAL A 36 -2.29 -13.75 9.58
CA VAL A 36 -2.37 -12.41 10.18
C VAL A 36 -1.97 -12.41 11.65
N ARG A 37 -2.61 -13.29 12.45
CA ARG A 37 -2.38 -13.33 13.90
C ARG A 37 -0.97 -13.81 14.26
N GLU A 38 -0.47 -14.81 13.56
CA GLU A 38 0.87 -15.34 13.78
C GLU A 38 1.92 -14.28 13.51
N LYS A 39 1.82 -13.62 12.35
CA LYS A 39 2.73 -12.57 11.93
C LYS A 39 2.68 -11.33 12.84
N ALA A 40 1.50 -10.90 13.24
CA ALA A 40 1.38 -9.80 14.20
C ALA A 40 2.08 -10.13 15.53
N VAL A 41 1.91 -11.36 16.05
CA VAL A 41 2.56 -11.81 17.28
C VAL A 41 4.09 -11.88 17.13
N GLU A 42 4.60 -12.39 15.99
CA GLU A 42 6.03 -12.43 15.69
C GLU A 42 6.64 -11.03 15.73
N LEU A 43 6.02 -10.05 15.05
CA LEU A 43 6.50 -8.68 15.01
C LEU A 43 6.47 -8.00 16.38
N VAL A 44 5.41 -8.21 17.15
CA VAL A 44 5.31 -7.66 18.52
C VAL A 44 6.40 -8.24 19.42
N ARG A 45 6.65 -9.55 19.36
CA ARG A 45 7.74 -10.18 20.13
C ARG A 45 9.11 -9.64 19.76
N ALA A 46 9.38 -9.51 18.46
CA ALA A 46 10.63 -8.92 17.98
C ALA A 46 10.81 -7.48 18.47
N ALA A 47 9.79 -6.65 18.35
CA ALA A 47 9.80 -5.29 18.87
C ALA A 47 9.98 -5.23 20.39
N ARG A 48 9.31 -6.12 21.14
CA ARG A 48 9.44 -6.20 22.60
C ARG A 48 10.87 -6.54 23.04
N GLY A 49 11.54 -7.45 22.33
CA GLY A 49 12.95 -7.76 22.55
C GLY A 49 13.88 -6.55 22.41
N LEU A 50 13.55 -5.62 21.51
CA LEU A 50 14.33 -4.39 21.29
C LEU A 50 14.02 -3.30 22.34
N ILE A 51 12.79 -3.27 22.84
CA ILE A 51 12.33 -2.25 23.81
C ILE A 51 12.77 -2.63 25.23
N GLY A 52 12.76 -3.92 25.59
CA GLY A 52 12.91 -4.47 26.92
C GLY A 52 11.57 -4.78 27.58
N GLU A 53 11.50 -5.91 28.31
CA GLU A 53 10.24 -6.46 28.83
C GLU A 53 9.51 -5.55 29.82
N ASP A 54 10.25 -4.83 30.65
CA ASP A 54 9.70 -3.96 31.70
C ASP A 54 9.47 -2.51 31.26
N THR A 55 9.77 -2.17 29.99
CA THR A 55 9.61 -0.79 29.50
C THR A 55 8.14 -0.49 29.23
N PRO A 56 7.54 0.53 29.90
CA PRO A 56 6.19 0.98 29.58
C PRO A 56 6.10 1.48 28.14
N LEU A 57 5.05 1.08 27.44
CA LEU A 57 4.81 1.50 26.06
C LEU A 57 3.32 1.80 25.83
N ARG A 58 3.04 2.60 24.79
CA ARG A 58 1.70 2.73 24.21
C ARG A 58 1.67 1.98 22.91
N CYS A 59 0.60 1.22 22.67
CA CYS A 59 0.41 0.48 21.44
C CYS A 59 -0.92 0.89 20.79
N SER A 60 -0.91 1.01 19.47
CA SER A 60 -2.14 1.19 18.69
C SER A 60 -2.08 0.33 17.44
N ILE A 61 -3.23 -0.16 16.99
CA ILE A 61 -3.37 -0.98 15.80
C ILE A 61 -4.22 -0.24 14.78
N ALA A 62 -3.79 -0.27 13.53
CA ALA A 62 -4.54 0.21 12.36
C ALA A 62 -4.65 -0.91 11.32
N GLY A 63 -5.29 -0.60 10.20
CA GLY A 63 -5.39 -1.51 9.06
C GLY A 63 -6.71 -2.28 9.01
N SER A 64 -7.12 -2.62 7.79
CA SER A 64 -8.42 -3.25 7.49
C SER A 64 -8.63 -4.59 8.21
N ALA A 65 -7.56 -5.36 8.43
CA ALA A 65 -7.59 -6.62 9.19
C ALA A 65 -7.24 -6.45 10.68
N GLY A 66 -6.92 -5.23 11.12
CA GLY A 66 -6.41 -4.95 12.48
C GLY A 66 -7.48 -4.95 13.58
N LEU A 67 -8.73 -4.61 13.24
CA LEU A 67 -9.80 -4.42 14.25
C LEU A 67 -10.04 -5.66 15.13
N GLY A 68 -10.03 -6.85 14.52
CA GLY A 68 -10.22 -8.11 15.26
C GLY A 68 -9.07 -8.42 16.22
N VAL A 69 -7.84 -8.10 15.81
CA VAL A 69 -6.63 -8.28 16.63
C VAL A 69 -6.61 -7.27 17.77
N ALA A 70 -6.94 -6.01 17.49
CA ALA A 70 -7.02 -4.93 18.49
C ALA A 70 -8.01 -5.29 19.61
N LYS A 71 -9.22 -5.71 19.24
CA LYS A 71 -10.24 -6.16 20.22
C LYS A 71 -9.80 -7.36 21.05
N ALA A 72 -9.15 -8.35 20.40
CA ALA A 72 -8.70 -9.55 21.10
C ALA A 72 -7.55 -9.29 22.08
N ALA A 73 -6.74 -8.27 21.80
CA ALA A 73 -5.57 -7.89 22.60
C ALA A 73 -5.83 -6.73 23.58
N ASP A 74 -7.05 -6.18 23.58
CA ASP A 74 -7.41 -4.97 24.37
C ASP A 74 -6.47 -3.78 24.08
N ILE A 75 -6.21 -3.56 22.77
CA ILE A 75 -5.36 -2.47 22.26
C ILE A 75 -6.22 -1.50 21.49
N ASP A 76 -5.91 -0.20 21.57
CA ASP A 76 -6.59 0.85 20.81
C ASP A 76 -6.51 0.63 19.30
N PHE A 77 -7.67 0.69 18.63
CA PHE A 77 -7.75 0.67 17.18
C PHE A 77 -7.88 2.09 16.62
N VAL A 78 -7.06 2.41 15.63
CA VAL A 78 -7.07 3.69 14.91
C VAL A 78 -7.43 3.44 13.45
N GLN A 79 -8.40 4.19 12.93
CA GLN A 79 -8.73 4.12 11.50
C GLN A 79 -7.53 4.60 10.66
N GLU A 80 -7.28 3.91 9.55
CA GLU A 80 -6.14 4.16 8.65
C GLU A 80 -6.04 5.63 8.21
N VAL A 81 -7.17 6.24 7.82
CA VAL A 81 -7.21 7.63 7.35
C VAL A 81 -6.69 8.60 8.41
N PHE A 82 -7.08 8.40 9.67
CA PHE A 82 -6.59 9.22 10.77
C PHE A 82 -5.10 8.98 11.03
N ALA A 83 -4.66 7.72 10.96
CA ALA A 83 -3.25 7.37 11.12
C ALA A 83 -2.39 7.99 10.03
N THR A 84 -2.79 7.82 8.76
CA THR A 84 -2.12 8.40 7.59
C THR A 84 -2.06 9.92 7.68
N ARG A 85 -3.21 10.57 7.94
CA ARG A 85 -3.26 12.03 8.08
C ARG A 85 -2.34 12.55 9.19
N LYS A 86 -2.32 11.85 10.33
CA LYS A 86 -1.45 12.24 11.46
C LYS A 86 0.02 12.09 11.09
N ALA A 87 0.40 10.99 10.46
CA ALA A 87 1.77 10.73 10.03
C ALA A 87 2.22 11.77 8.99
N VAL A 88 1.40 12.03 7.98
CA VAL A 88 1.70 13.03 6.94
C VAL A 88 1.84 14.43 7.55
N GLY A 89 0.93 14.83 8.43
CA GLY A 89 1.00 16.14 9.09
C GLY A 89 2.23 16.33 9.97
N VAL A 90 2.88 15.25 10.41
CA VAL A 90 4.12 15.31 11.20
C VAL A 90 5.36 15.23 10.32
N HIS A 91 5.37 14.35 9.32
CA HIS A 91 6.58 14.01 8.56
C HIS A 91 6.67 14.72 7.20
N VAL A 92 5.52 15.05 6.58
CA VAL A 92 5.44 15.68 5.25
C VAL A 92 4.33 16.74 5.26
N PRO A 93 4.43 17.77 6.13
CA PRO A 93 3.35 18.74 6.34
C PRO A 93 2.98 19.58 5.12
N GLN A 94 3.85 19.60 4.10
CA GLN A 94 3.62 20.30 2.83
C GLN A 94 2.78 19.48 1.82
N ALA A 95 2.51 18.20 2.09
CA ALA A 95 1.75 17.37 1.16
C ALA A 95 0.34 17.89 0.95
N ASP A 96 -0.07 18.04 -0.31
CA ASP A 96 -1.42 18.44 -0.71
C ASP A 96 -2.32 17.23 -0.96
N VAL A 97 -1.75 16.15 -1.47
CA VAL A 97 -2.44 14.92 -1.83
C VAL A 97 -1.63 13.71 -1.38
N VAL A 98 -2.31 12.71 -0.85
CA VAL A 98 -1.73 11.39 -0.57
C VAL A 98 -2.40 10.36 -1.46
N ILE A 99 -1.61 9.53 -2.15
CA ILE A 99 -2.08 8.38 -2.91
C ILE A 99 -1.51 7.13 -2.25
N GLU A 100 -2.39 6.24 -1.82
CA GLU A 100 -2.02 4.96 -1.22
C GLU A 100 -2.49 3.83 -2.13
N LEU A 101 -1.56 2.98 -2.58
CA LEU A 101 -1.85 1.73 -3.27
C LEU A 101 -1.63 0.58 -2.30
N GLY A 102 -2.70 0.15 -1.65
CA GLY A 102 -2.70 -0.99 -0.75
C GLY A 102 -2.74 -2.33 -1.48
N GLY A 103 -2.81 -3.43 -0.72
CA GLY A 103 -2.88 -4.78 -1.27
C GLY A 103 -4.15 -5.00 -2.09
N GLU A 104 -5.31 -4.63 -1.55
CA GLU A 104 -6.62 -4.80 -2.19
C GLU A 104 -7.35 -3.47 -2.40
N ASP A 105 -6.94 -2.42 -1.68
CA ASP A 105 -7.54 -1.09 -1.71
C ASP A 105 -6.55 -0.07 -2.30
N ALA A 106 -7.08 0.92 -2.99
CA ALA A 106 -6.36 2.11 -3.41
C ALA A 106 -7.12 3.33 -2.89
N LYS A 107 -6.40 4.31 -2.34
CA LYS A 107 -7.00 5.51 -1.74
C LYS A 107 -6.32 6.76 -2.25
N ILE A 108 -7.08 7.84 -2.37
CA ILE A 108 -6.56 9.19 -2.55
C ILE A 108 -7.13 10.09 -1.47
N VAL A 109 -6.27 10.82 -0.80
CA VAL A 109 -6.64 11.76 0.26
C VAL A 109 -6.18 13.15 -0.16
N PHE A 110 -7.13 14.05 -0.33
CA PHE A 110 -6.84 15.46 -0.57
C PHE A 110 -6.78 16.18 0.77
N LEU A 111 -5.62 16.75 1.10
CA LEU A 111 -5.33 17.38 2.39
C LEU A 111 -5.61 18.88 2.38
N THR A 112 -5.62 19.51 1.20
CA THR A 112 -5.86 20.94 1.02
C THR A 112 -7.30 21.25 0.66
N GLY A 113 -7.82 22.35 1.18
CA GLY A 113 -9.22 22.73 1.04
C GLY A 113 -10.11 21.90 1.97
N GLN A 114 -11.19 21.35 1.43
CA GLN A 114 -12.01 20.39 2.16
C GLN A 114 -11.31 19.03 2.15
N LEU A 115 -11.04 18.48 3.35
CA LEU A 115 -10.52 17.13 3.49
C LEU A 115 -11.47 16.16 2.80
N GLU A 116 -10.95 15.43 1.82
CA GLU A 116 -11.72 14.47 1.06
C GLU A 116 -10.89 13.20 0.87
N GLU A 117 -11.49 12.07 1.18
CA GLU A 117 -10.94 10.75 0.93
C GLU A 117 -11.81 10.04 -0.09
N ARG A 118 -11.17 9.38 -1.02
CA ARG A 118 -11.83 8.47 -1.96
C ARG A 118 -11.07 7.16 -2.00
N MET A 119 -11.81 6.07 -2.05
CA MET A 119 -11.28 4.72 -2.12
C MET A 119 -11.86 4.02 -3.34
N ASN A 120 -11.11 3.10 -3.94
CA ASN A 120 -11.65 2.26 -4.99
C ASN A 120 -12.80 1.41 -4.43
N GLY A 121 -13.74 1.06 -5.30
CA GLY A 121 -14.82 0.13 -4.96
C GLY A 121 -14.32 -1.32 -4.84
N SER A 122 -15.20 -2.26 -5.12
CA SER A 122 -14.94 -3.71 -4.99
C SER A 122 -13.94 -4.30 -6.01
N CYS A 123 -13.29 -3.48 -6.84
CA CYS A 123 -12.40 -3.95 -7.90
C CYS A 123 -10.93 -3.75 -7.50
N ALA A 124 -10.14 -4.81 -7.57
CA ALA A 124 -8.69 -4.78 -7.30
C ALA A 124 -7.86 -4.05 -8.38
N GLY A 125 -8.48 -3.50 -9.43
CA GLY A 125 -7.78 -2.71 -10.45
C GLY A 125 -7.06 -1.51 -9.83
N GLY A 126 -5.79 -1.33 -10.18
CA GLY A 126 -4.96 -0.26 -9.62
C GLY A 126 -4.44 -0.52 -8.21
N THR A 127 -4.49 -1.75 -7.72
CA THR A 127 -3.98 -2.14 -6.39
C THR A 127 -2.78 -3.08 -6.49
N GLY A 128 -2.16 -3.39 -5.35
CA GLY A 128 -1.07 -4.37 -5.27
C GLY A 128 -1.47 -5.75 -5.79
N ALA A 129 -2.70 -6.20 -5.56
CA ALA A 129 -3.21 -7.48 -6.08
C ALA A 129 -3.27 -7.50 -7.62
N PHE A 130 -3.58 -6.36 -8.25
CA PHE A 130 -3.51 -6.26 -9.72
C PHE A 130 -2.07 -6.39 -10.20
N ILE A 131 -1.13 -5.69 -9.57
CA ILE A 131 0.30 -5.77 -9.91
C ILE A 131 0.81 -7.20 -9.73
N ASP A 132 0.48 -7.86 -8.63
CA ASP A 132 0.84 -9.26 -8.36
C ASP A 132 0.33 -10.21 -9.45
N GLN A 133 -0.93 -10.05 -9.88
CA GLN A 133 -1.50 -10.88 -10.95
C GLN A 133 -0.79 -10.66 -12.29
N MET A 134 -0.41 -9.43 -12.59
CA MET A 134 0.30 -9.11 -13.82
C MET A 134 1.76 -9.59 -13.78
N ALA A 135 2.41 -9.52 -12.64
CA ALA A 135 3.75 -10.07 -12.44
C ALA A 135 3.76 -11.60 -12.68
N VAL A 136 2.79 -12.32 -12.11
CA VAL A 136 2.61 -13.76 -12.36
C VAL A 136 2.38 -14.06 -13.86
N LEU A 137 1.63 -13.22 -14.56
CA LEU A 137 1.38 -13.39 -16.00
C LEU A 137 2.67 -13.27 -16.84
N LEU A 138 3.61 -12.42 -16.42
CA LEU A 138 4.90 -12.24 -17.06
C LEU A 138 5.97 -13.23 -16.55
N ASP A 139 5.61 -14.09 -15.59
CA ASP A 139 6.54 -15.02 -14.91
C ASP A 139 7.71 -14.28 -14.25
N VAL A 140 7.39 -13.26 -13.44
CA VAL A 140 8.33 -12.44 -12.67
C VAL A 140 7.75 -12.10 -11.30
N THR A 141 8.61 -11.65 -10.39
CA THR A 141 8.18 -11.04 -9.12
C THR A 141 7.74 -9.60 -9.33
N PRO A 142 6.97 -8.99 -8.41
CA PRO A 142 6.63 -7.57 -8.48
C PRO A 142 7.85 -6.64 -8.53
N SER A 143 8.95 -6.99 -7.87
CA SER A 143 10.20 -6.22 -7.93
C SER A 143 10.85 -6.29 -9.31
N GLU A 144 10.92 -7.48 -9.89
CA GLU A 144 11.43 -7.67 -11.25
C GLU A 144 10.54 -6.99 -12.30
N LEU A 145 9.21 -6.92 -12.06
CA LEU A 145 8.28 -6.18 -12.91
C LEU A 145 8.62 -4.68 -12.94
N ASP A 146 8.94 -4.11 -11.77
CA ASP A 146 9.37 -2.72 -11.65
C ASP A 146 10.71 -2.47 -12.37
N GLU A 147 11.69 -3.34 -12.17
CA GLU A 147 12.98 -3.27 -12.86
C GLU A 147 12.82 -3.35 -14.39
N LEU A 148 12.00 -4.28 -14.89
CA LEU A 148 11.69 -4.39 -16.31
C LEU A 148 11.08 -3.11 -16.88
N ALA A 149 10.13 -2.51 -16.17
CA ALA A 149 9.44 -1.31 -16.63
C ALA A 149 10.37 -0.13 -16.89
N GLN A 150 11.51 -0.05 -16.19
CA GLN A 150 12.51 1.01 -16.38
C GLN A 150 13.21 0.94 -17.76
N GLY A 151 13.22 -0.25 -18.39
CA GLY A 151 13.80 -0.46 -19.73
C GLY A 151 12.83 -0.29 -20.90
N ALA A 152 11.63 0.21 -20.65
CA ALA A 152 10.59 0.33 -21.66
C ALA A 152 10.88 1.42 -22.69
N GLU A 153 10.55 1.12 -23.94
CA GLU A 153 10.62 2.05 -25.07
C GLU A 153 9.23 2.43 -25.59
N ARG A 154 8.22 1.63 -25.22
CA ARG A 154 6.86 1.77 -25.73
C ARG A 154 5.82 1.45 -24.64
N ILE A 155 4.68 2.14 -24.69
CA ILE A 155 3.52 1.87 -23.86
C ILE A 155 2.37 1.36 -24.73
N TYR A 156 1.83 0.22 -24.37
CA TYR A 156 0.62 -0.35 -24.96
C TYR A 156 -0.63 0.06 -24.17
N THR A 157 -1.76 0.12 -24.85
CA THR A 157 -3.04 0.33 -24.17
C THR A 157 -3.49 -0.99 -23.54
N ILE A 158 -3.58 -0.99 -22.20
CA ILE A 158 -4.03 -2.14 -21.41
C ILE A 158 -5.22 -1.69 -20.55
N ALA A 159 -6.23 -2.56 -20.43
CA ALA A 159 -7.38 -2.31 -19.59
C ALA A 159 -6.96 -2.09 -18.12
N SER A 160 -7.35 -0.96 -17.54
CA SER A 160 -6.92 -0.53 -16.21
C SER A 160 -7.83 -1.02 -15.08
N ARG A 161 -9.09 -1.36 -15.37
CA ARG A 161 -10.12 -1.61 -14.35
C ARG A 161 -10.22 -3.05 -13.87
N CYS A 162 -9.90 -4.02 -14.74
CA CYS A 162 -10.12 -5.42 -14.45
C CYS A 162 -8.93 -6.27 -14.90
N GLY A 163 -8.36 -7.05 -13.96
CA GLY A 163 -7.23 -7.95 -14.25
C GLY A 163 -7.53 -8.99 -15.34
N VAL A 164 -8.80 -9.42 -15.49
CA VAL A 164 -9.19 -10.36 -16.54
C VAL A 164 -9.07 -9.71 -17.92
N PHE A 165 -9.56 -8.49 -18.07
CA PHE A 165 -9.42 -7.76 -19.35
C PHE A 165 -7.97 -7.37 -19.62
N ALA A 166 -7.24 -6.92 -18.60
CA ALA A 166 -5.81 -6.65 -18.71
C ALA A 166 -5.04 -7.88 -19.24
N LYS A 167 -5.33 -9.08 -18.69
CA LYS A 167 -4.75 -10.33 -19.18
C LYS A 167 -5.11 -10.60 -20.64
N SER A 168 -6.34 -10.33 -21.05
CA SER A 168 -6.80 -10.52 -22.43
C SER A 168 -6.10 -9.56 -23.41
N ASP A 169 -5.72 -8.37 -22.95
CA ASP A 169 -4.97 -7.40 -23.74
C ASP A 169 -3.46 -7.77 -23.81
N ILE A 170 -2.91 -8.24 -22.70
CA ILE A 170 -1.47 -8.56 -22.59
C ILE A 170 -1.11 -9.84 -23.35
N GLN A 171 -1.95 -10.88 -23.27
CA GLN A 171 -1.61 -12.19 -23.85
C GLN A 171 -1.32 -12.14 -25.36
N PRO A 172 -2.12 -11.45 -26.20
CA PRO A 172 -1.79 -11.26 -27.61
C PRO A 172 -0.46 -10.54 -27.81
N LEU A 173 -0.19 -9.47 -27.04
CA LEU A 173 1.07 -8.73 -27.16
C LEU A 173 2.29 -9.64 -26.93
N LEU A 174 2.25 -10.49 -25.89
CA LEU A 174 3.31 -11.45 -25.62
C LEU A 174 3.46 -12.49 -26.75
N ASN A 175 2.33 -12.97 -27.27
CA ASN A 175 2.33 -13.93 -28.39
C ASN A 175 2.88 -13.32 -29.68
N GLU A 176 2.73 -12.04 -29.90
CA GLU A 176 3.27 -11.27 -31.00
C GLU A 176 4.74 -10.86 -30.81
N GLY A 177 5.34 -11.22 -29.67
CA GLY A 177 6.73 -10.94 -29.36
C GLY A 177 7.00 -9.54 -28.80
N ALA A 178 6.01 -8.90 -28.19
CA ALA A 178 6.23 -7.65 -27.46
C ALA A 178 7.28 -7.84 -26.37
N ARG A 179 8.14 -6.85 -26.20
CA ARG A 179 9.16 -6.86 -25.14
C ARG A 179 8.50 -6.85 -23.76
N LYS A 180 9.01 -7.66 -22.84
CA LYS A 180 8.48 -7.72 -21.46
C LYS A 180 8.59 -6.35 -20.77
N GLU A 181 9.64 -5.57 -21.04
CA GLU A 181 9.86 -4.23 -20.54
C GLU A 181 8.70 -3.29 -20.89
N ASP A 182 8.29 -3.30 -22.14
CA ASP A 182 7.21 -2.45 -22.64
C ASP A 182 5.86 -2.86 -22.03
N VAL A 183 5.62 -4.17 -21.90
CA VAL A 183 4.41 -4.70 -21.24
C VAL A 183 4.40 -4.34 -19.76
N ALA A 184 5.52 -4.46 -19.06
CA ALA A 184 5.64 -4.11 -17.65
C ALA A 184 5.32 -2.61 -17.41
N ALA A 185 5.91 -1.71 -18.20
CA ALA A 185 5.60 -0.29 -18.11
C ALA A 185 4.13 0.02 -18.46
N SER A 186 3.55 -0.72 -19.42
CA SER A 186 2.14 -0.59 -19.78
C SER A 186 1.19 -1.02 -18.64
N ILE A 187 1.58 -2.03 -17.86
CA ILE A 187 0.86 -2.44 -16.65
C ILE A 187 0.85 -1.31 -15.62
N PHE A 188 2.00 -0.69 -15.32
CA PHE A 188 2.05 0.46 -14.41
C PHE A 188 1.29 1.66 -14.95
N GLN A 189 1.33 1.91 -16.26
CA GLN A 189 0.50 2.96 -16.88
C GLN A 189 -1.00 2.68 -16.69
N ALA A 190 -1.43 1.41 -16.75
CA ALA A 190 -2.81 1.04 -16.46
C ALA A 190 -3.18 1.33 -14.99
N VAL A 191 -2.26 1.08 -14.04
CA VAL A 191 -2.44 1.45 -12.62
C VAL A 191 -2.62 2.96 -12.47
N VAL A 192 -1.75 3.76 -13.09
CA VAL A 192 -1.86 5.24 -13.09
C VAL A 192 -3.21 5.69 -13.66
N ASN A 193 -3.60 5.15 -14.81
CA ASN A 193 -4.88 5.49 -15.43
C ASN A 193 -6.07 5.16 -14.52
N GLN A 194 -6.02 4.02 -13.82
CA GLN A 194 -7.06 3.64 -12.87
C GLN A 194 -7.09 4.57 -11.65
N THR A 195 -5.93 4.95 -11.12
CA THR A 195 -5.82 5.89 -10.00
C THR A 195 -6.43 7.24 -10.37
N ILE A 196 -6.05 7.80 -11.51
CA ILE A 196 -6.57 9.10 -11.97
C ILE A 196 -8.07 9.03 -12.28
N ALA A 197 -8.50 8.08 -13.11
CA ALA A 197 -9.90 7.99 -13.51
C ALA A 197 -10.82 7.49 -12.39
N GLY A 198 -10.36 6.52 -11.60
CA GLY A 198 -11.15 5.85 -10.58
C GLY A 198 -11.22 6.59 -9.25
N LEU A 199 -10.11 7.18 -8.82
CA LEU A 199 -10.01 7.85 -7.52
C LEU A 199 -10.14 9.38 -7.63
N ALA A 200 -9.40 10.02 -8.54
CA ALA A 200 -9.48 11.48 -8.68
C ALA A 200 -10.83 11.95 -9.22
N GLN A 201 -11.49 11.15 -10.09
CA GLN A 201 -12.85 11.38 -10.58
C GLN A 201 -13.10 12.84 -11.03
N GLY A 202 -12.16 13.40 -11.80
CA GLY A 202 -12.22 14.76 -12.31
C GLY A 202 -11.71 15.85 -11.35
N ARG A 203 -11.42 15.55 -10.09
CA ARG A 203 -10.68 16.48 -9.22
C ARG A 203 -9.22 16.50 -9.62
N GLU A 204 -8.68 17.68 -9.79
CA GLU A 204 -7.28 17.85 -10.16
C GLU A 204 -6.35 17.37 -9.04
N VAL A 205 -5.41 16.51 -9.39
CA VAL A 205 -4.29 16.09 -8.50
C VAL A 205 -3.14 17.06 -8.75
N LYS A 206 -2.91 17.96 -7.80
CA LYS A 206 -1.90 19.01 -7.92
C LYS A 206 -1.24 19.33 -6.58
N GLY A 207 -0.12 20.06 -6.65
CA GLY A 207 0.69 20.42 -5.50
C GLY A 207 1.67 19.30 -5.16
N ASP A 208 2.05 19.20 -3.88
CA ASP A 208 2.96 18.19 -3.37
C ASP A 208 2.21 16.87 -3.16
N VAL A 209 2.46 15.90 -4.04
CA VAL A 209 1.83 14.58 -4.01
C VAL A 209 2.74 13.59 -3.30
N LEU A 210 2.25 13.01 -2.21
CA LEU A 210 2.91 11.92 -1.49
C LEU A 210 2.36 10.58 -2.00
N PHE A 211 3.27 9.68 -2.32
CA PHE A 211 2.97 8.34 -2.82
C PHE A 211 3.53 7.26 -1.90
#